data_ca82311d9df2c259c3af22b0698357f9
#
_entry.id   ca82311d9df2c259c3af22b0698357f9
#
_cell.length_a   1.000
_cell.length_b   1.000
_cell.length_c   1.000
_cell.angle_alpha   90.00
_cell.angle_beta   90.00
_cell.angle_gamma   90.00
#
_symmetry.space_group_name_H-M   'P 1'
#
loop_
_entity.id
_entity.type
_entity.pdbx_description
1 polymer ?
#
loop_
_entity_poly.entity_id
_entity_poly.type
_entity_poly.pdbx_seq_one_letter_code
_entity_poly.pdbx_strand_id
1 'polypeptide(L)'
;MKKFAALSALCLSMTAALPAFADPTPVPDIAQAQSLRDAVRADRKGVVLKALVLDEAQTKKFVPVYEAYERELAALNRQFTRMSVEYVQIGEKPTNAQSKYFSRGYLGYVDAEQKLYKKYHPRVVKAIGEVGAARFLSVERRIRALQDYDLWI
;
A
#
# COMPACT_ATOMS: atom_id res chain seq x y z
N MET A 1 28.78 73.11 6.68
CA MET A 1 28.63 72.35 5.43
C MET A 1 28.84 70.90 5.78
N LYS A 2 27.74 70.15 6.04
CA LYS A 2 27.80 68.75 6.40
C LYS A 2 26.90 67.99 5.40
N LYS A 3 27.53 67.16 4.57
CA LYS A 3 26.91 66.36 3.58
C LYS A 3 26.41 65.03 4.25
N PHE A 4 25.12 64.78 4.31
CA PHE A 4 24.55 63.52 4.71
C PHE A 4 24.43 62.65 3.49
N ALA A 5 25.14 61.52 3.47
CA ALA A 5 24.99 60.48 2.48
C ALA A 5 23.82 59.54 2.93
N ALA A 6 22.82 59.44 2.10
CA ALA A 6 21.70 58.50 2.31
C ALA A 6 22.15 57.10 1.87
N LEU A 7 22.17 56.16 2.80
CA LEU A 7 22.38 54.74 2.54
C LEU A 7 21.03 54.09 2.26
N SER A 8 20.73 53.80 0.97
CA SER A 8 19.55 53.03 0.58
C SER A 8 19.81 51.54 0.83
N ALA A 9 19.15 51.01 1.83
CA ALA A 9 19.14 49.56 2.09
C ALA A 9 18.18 48.86 1.10
N LEU A 10 18.77 48.09 0.19
CA LEU A 10 18.07 47.24 -0.75
C LEU A 10 17.62 45.95 -0.02
N CYS A 11 16.37 45.88 0.47
CA CYS A 11 15.79 44.67 1.01
C CYS A 11 15.49 43.69 -0.13
N LEU A 12 16.36 42.71 -0.33
CA LEU A 12 16.10 41.58 -1.24
C LEU A 12 15.14 40.61 -0.56
N SER A 13 13.87 40.71 -0.84
CA SER A 13 12.83 39.77 -0.38
C SER A 13 12.97 38.45 -1.15
N MET A 14 13.65 37.48 -0.55
CA MET A 14 13.69 36.10 -1.01
C MET A 14 12.36 35.44 -0.69
N THR A 15 11.42 35.48 -1.63
CA THR A 15 10.22 34.66 -1.58
C THR A 15 10.63 33.21 -1.90
N ALA A 16 10.85 32.42 -0.86
CA ALA A 16 10.97 30.96 -0.98
C ALA A 16 9.61 30.43 -1.46
N ALA A 17 9.52 30.08 -2.76
CA ALA A 17 8.40 29.32 -3.27
C ALA A 17 8.40 27.95 -2.59
N LEU A 18 7.48 27.74 -1.65
CA LEU A 18 7.19 26.41 -1.13
C LEU A 18 6.74 25.53 -2.31
N PRO A 19 7.26 24.30 -2.46
CA PRO A 19 6.73 23.40 -3.47
C PRO A 19 5.23 23.24 -3.22
N ALA A 20 4.42 23.58 -4.21
CA ALA A 20 2.99 23.28 -4.20
C ALA A 20 2.86 21.78 -4.00
N PHE A 21 2.33 21.36 -2.86
CA PHE A 21 1.88 19.99 -2.68
C PHE A 21 0.88 19.75 -3.79
N ALA A 22 1.17 18.79 -4.66
CA ALA A 22 0.22 18.37 -5.68
C ALA A 22 -1.13 18.12 -5.01
N ASP A 23 -2.20 18.59 -5.63
CA ASP A 23 -3.56 18.40 -5.15
C ASP A 23 -3.75 16.95 -4.70
N PRO A 24 -4.36 16.72 -3.53
CA PRO A 24 -4.60 15.38 -3.07
C PRO A 24 -5.38 14.64 -4.16
N THR A 25 -4.83 13.50 -4.60
CA THR A 25 -5.57 12.64 -5.54
C THR A 25 -6.98 12.43 -5.00
N PRO A 26 -8.04 12.64 -5.81
CA PRO A 26 -9.40 12.51 -5.34
C PRO A 26 -9.57 11.17 -4.61
N VAL A 27 -10.16 11.21 -3.41
CA VAL A 27 -10.53 9.99 -2.70
C VAL A 27 -11.51 9.25 -3.61
N PRO A 28 -11.27 7.97 -3.94
CA PRO A 28 -12.19 7.22 -4.78
C PRO A 28 -13.60 7.28 -4.19
N ASP A 29 -14.59 7.56 -5.03
CA ASP A 29 -16.00 7.46 -4.65
C ASP A 29 -16.30 6.03 -4.16
N ILE A 30 -17.24 5.89 -3.23
CA ILE A 30 -17.67 4.59 -2.66
C ILE A 30 -18.02 3.59 -3.77
N ALA A 31 -18.69 4.05 -4.85
CA ALA A 31 -19.00 3.21 -6.01
C ALA A 31 -17.74 2.71 -6.74
N GLN A 32 -16.71 3.55 -6.87
CA GLN A 32 -15.43 3.15 -7.47
C GLN A 32 -14.69 2.15 -6.57
N ALA A 33 -14.72 2.36 -5.26
CA ALA A 33 -14.12 1.43 -4.29
C ALA A 33 -14.83 0.06 -4.34
N GLN A 34 -16.17 0.04 -4.44
CA GLN A 34 -16.94 -1.20 -4.57
C GLN A 34 -16.61 -1.92 -5.89
N SER A 35 -16.61 -1.20 -7.02
CA SER A 35 -16.25 -1.77 -8.32
C SER A 35 -14.85 -2.37 -8.34
N LEU A 36 -13.87 -1.70 -7.73
CA LEU A 36 -12.51 -2.23 -7.62
C LEU A 36 -12.46 -3.47 -6.72
N ARG A 37 -13.23 -3.50 -5.64
CA ARG A 37 -13.36 -4.63 -4.73
C ARG A 37 -13.89 -5.88 -5.45
N ASP A 38 -14.95 -5.71 -6.23
CA ASP A 38 -15.56 -6.79 -7.00
C ASP A 38 -14.61 -7.29 -8.09
N ALA A 39 -13.90 -6.40 -8.78
CA ALA A 39 -12.89 -6.75 -9.75
C ALA A 39 -11.73 -7.55 -9.12
N VAL A 40 -11.25 -7.14 -7.94
CA VAL A 40 -10.18 -7.85 -7.21
C VAL A 40 -10.64 -9.23 -6.74
N ARG A 41 -11.88 -9.36 -6.30
CA ARG A 41 -12.46 -10.66 -5.92
C ARG A 41 -12.57 -11.61 -7.10
N ALA A 42 -12.93 -11.08 -8.28
CA ALA A 42 -13.09 -11.87 -9.50
C ALA A 42 -11.73 -12.28 -10.10
N ASP A 43 -10.81 -11.34 -10.24
CA ASP A 43 -9.49 -11.56 -10.86
C ASP A 43 -8.45 -10.57 -10.33
N ARG A 44 -7.87 -10.86 -9.16
CA ARG A 44 -6.81 -10.05 -8.57
C ARG A 44 -5.61 -9.89 -9.50
N LYS A 45 -5.17 -10.97 -10.15
CA LYS A 45 -4.01 -10.95 -11.05
C LYS A 45 -4.26 -10.02 -12.24
N GLY A 46 -5.42 -10.11 -12.87
CA GLY A 46 -5.80 -9.23 -13.98
C GLY A 46 -5.84 -7.76 -13.57
N VAL A 47 -6.37 -7.44 -12.39
CA VAL A 47 -6.36 -6.07 -11.84
C VAL A 47 -4.94 -5.55 -11.68
N VAL A 48 -4.03 -6.35 -11.10
CA VAL A 48 -2.63 -5.96 -10.91
C VAL A 48 -1.93 -5.74 -12.26
N LEU A 49 -2.06 -6.69 -13.19
CA LEU A 49 -1.43 -6.58 -14.52
C LEU A 49 -1.93 -5.35 -15.29
N LYS A 50 -3.23 -5.09 -15.26
CA LYS A 50 -3.84 -3.90 -15.89
C LYS A 50 -3.30 -2.60 -15.29
N ALA A 51 -3.14 -2.54 -13.98
CA ALA A 51 -2.65 -1.34 -13.29
C ALA A 51 -1.15 -1.08 -13.53
N LEU A 52 -0.36 -2.12 -13.80
CA LEU A 52 1.09 -1.98 -14.02
C LEU A 52 1.44 -1.50 -15.44
N VAL A 53 0.57 -1.72 -16.42
CA VAL A 53 0.78 -1.32 -17.84
C VAL A 53 2.14 -1.83 -18.35
N LEU A 54 2.37 -3.14 -18.28
CA LEU A 54 3.61 -3.79 -18.69
C LEU A 54 3.59 -4.12 -20.18
N ASP A 55 4.76 -4.09 -20.81
CA ASP A 55 4.94 -4.69 -22.13
C ASP A 55 4.94 -6.24 -22.05
N GLU A 56 4.96 -6.91 -23.20
CA GLU A 56 4.91 -8.37 -23.27
C GLU A 56 6.13 -9.02 -22.59
N ALA A 57 7.32 -8.47 -22.80
CA ALA A 57 8.55 -9.00 -22.23
C ALA A 57 8.60 -8.86 -20.71
N GLN A 58 8.13 -7.72 -20.21
CA GLN A 58 7.99 -7.47 -18.78
C GLN A 58 6.93 -8.38 -18.15
N THR A 59 5.77 -8.51 -18.80
CA THR A 59 4.68 -9.39 -18.36
C THR A 59 5.15 -10.83 -18.23
N LYS A 60 5.86 -11.36 -19.23
CA LYS A 60 6.42 -12.71 -19.21
C LYS A 60 7.38 -12.96 -18.03
N LYS A 61 8.16 -11.95 -17.65
CA LYS A 61 9.08 -12.03 -16.51
C LYS A 61 8.37 -11.85 -15.16
N PHE A 62 7.37 -10.96 -15.11
CA PHE A 62 6.68 -10.59 -13.89
C PHE A 62 5.68 -11.65 -13.41
N VAL A 63 4.88 -12.23 -14.31
CA VAL A 63 3.80 -13.17 -13.96
C VAL A 63 4.28 -14.31 -13.04
N PRO A 64 5.37 -15.05 -13.32
CA PRO A 64 5.80 -16.12 -12.43
C PRO A 64 6.26 -15.62 -11.05
N VAL A 65 6.82 -14.40 -10.96
CA VAL A 65 7.19 -13.77 -9.69
C VAL A 65 5.94 -13.41 -8.89
N TYR A 66 4.95 -12.82 -9.56
CA TYR A 66 3.69 -12.45 -8.95
C TYR A 66 2.91 -13.67 -8.44
N GLU A 67 2.79 -14.71 -9.23
CA GLU A 67 2.10 -15.94 -8.83
C GLU A 67 2.76 -16.62 -7.61
N ALA A 68 4.08 -16.58 -7.53
CA ALA A 68 4.79 -17.07 -6.35
C ALA A 68 4.51 -16.20 -5.10
N TYR A 69 4.52 -14.87 -5.27
CA TYR A 69 4.14 -13.91 -4.22
C TYR A 69 2.70 -14.14 -3.76
N GLU A 70 1.76 -14.25 -4.70
CA GLU A 70 0.32 -14.40 -4.41
C GLU A 70 0.03 -15.69 -3.64
N ARG A 71 0.69 -16.82 -3.98
CA ARG A 71 0.55 -18.07 -3.22
C ARG A 71 0.98 -17.93 -1.76
N GLU A 72 2.11 -17.27 -1.50
CA GLU A 72 2.57 -17.05 -0.13
C GLU A 72 1.67 -16.07 0.62
N LEU A 73 1.24 -14.98 -0.04
CA LEU A 73 0.28 -14.03 0.52
C LEU A 73 -1.05 -14.69 0.87
N ALA A 74 -1.58 -15.53 -0.02
CA ALA A 74 -2.82 -16.26 0.23
C ALA A 74 -2.72 -17.21 1.44
N ALA A 75 -1.56 -17.84 1.64
CA ALA A 75 -1.34 -18.67 2.82
C ALA A 75 -1.33 -17.84 4.11
N LEU A 76 -0.66 -16.69 4.09
CA LEU A 76 -0.61 -15.75 5.20
C LEU A 76 -2.01 -15.19 5.52
N ASN A 77 -2.76 -14.77 4.51
CA ASN A 77 -4.12 -14.26 4.67
C ASN A 77 -5.08 -15.31 5.27
N ARG A 78 -5.01 -16.57 4.81
CA ARG A 78 -5.84 -17.65 5.40
C ARG A 78 -5.59 -17.83 6.89
N GLN A 79 -4.33 -17.75 7.32
CA GLN A 79 -3.99 -17.88 8.74
C GLN A 79 -4.56 -16.70 9.54
N PHE A 80 -4.43 -15.48 9.03
CA PHE A 80 -4.97 -14.29 9.67
C PHE A 80 -6.50 -14.31 9.72
N THR A 81 -7.18 -14.64 8.61
CA THR A 81 -8.65 -14.74 8.57
C THR A 81 -9.17 -15.72 9.60
N ARG A 82 -8.55 -16.90 9.73
CA ARG A 82 -8.94 -17.88 10.76
C ARG A 82 -8.88 -17.29 12.15
N MET A 83 -7.76 -16.67 12.50
CA MET A 83 -7.57 -16.02 13.80
C MET A 83 -8.58 -14.89 14.05
N SER A 84 -8.89 -14.09 13.03
CA SER A 84 -9.87 -13.00 13.12
C SER A 84 -11.28 -13.52 13.35
N VAL A 85 -11.68 -14.58 12.63
CA VAL A 85 -12.97 -15.24 12.83
C VAL A 85 -13.08 -15.83 14.23
N GLU A 86 -12.05 -16.52 14.72
CA GLU A 86 -12.00 -17.03 16.10
C GLU A 86 -12.17 -15.90 17.13
N TYR A 87 -11.52 -14.75 16.91
CA TYR A 87 -11.63 -13.61 17.81
C TYR A 87 -13.04 -12.97 17.81
N VAL A 88 -13.65 -12.81 16.64
CA VAL A 88 -15.02 -12.28 16.52
C VAL A 88 -16.03 -13.20 17.22
N GLN A 89 -15.85 -14.52 17.15
CA GLN A 89 -16.74 -15.48 17.84
C GLN A 89 -16.67 -15.41 19.37
N ILE A 90 -15.62 -14.82 19.94
CA ILE A 90 -15.52 -14.62 21.38
C ILE A 90 -16.51 -13.55 21.88
N GLY A 91 -16.94 -12.61 21.00
CA GLY A 91 -17.92 -11.56 21.33
C GLY A 91 -17.33 -10.41 22.15
N GLU A 92 -18.21 -9.68 22.87
CA GLU A 92 -17.87 -8.40 23.48
C GLU A 92 -16.96 -8.47 24.73
N LYS A 93 -16.77 -9.63 25.32
CA LYS A 93 -16.02 -9.79 26.58
C LYS A 93 -14.87 -10.79 26.48
N PRO A 94 -13.84 -10.50 25.64
CA PRO A 94 -12.69 -11.37 25.56
C PRO A 94 -11.90 -11.38 26.87
N THR A 95 -11.36 -12.54 27.24
CA THR A 95 -10.40 -12.64 28.33
C THR A 95 -9.06 -11.99 27.96
N ASN A 96 -8.24 -11.65 28.97
CA ASN A 96 -6.88 -11.14 28.75
C ASN A 96 -6.03 -12.09 27.90
N ALA A 97 -6.18 -13.40 28.06
CA ALA A 97 -5.45 -14.40 27.27
C ALA A 97 -5.86 -14.36 25.79
N GLN A 98 -7.16 -14.29 25.50
CA GLN A 98 -7.69 -14.18 24.15
C GLN A 98 -7.28 -12.89 23.45
N SER A 99 -7.37 -11.75 24.15
CA SER A 99 -6.93 -10.45 23.63
C SER A 99 -5.43 -10.43 23.36
N LYS A 100 -4.61 -11.03 24.22
CA LYS A 100 -3.17 -11.18 24.03
C LYS A 100 -2.84 -12.08 22.83
N TYR A 101 -3.57 -13.19 22.66
CA TYR A 101 -3.40 -14.08 21.51
C TYR A 101 -3.67 -13.35 20.21
N PHE A 102 -4.82 -12.65 20.12
CA PHE A 102 -5.19 -11.89 18.92
C PHE A 102 -4.20 -10.77 18.60
N SER A 103 -3.87 -9.91 19.57
CA SER A 103 -2.96 -8.78 19.33
C SER A 103 -1.56 -9.23 18.91
N ARG A 104 -1.02 -10.29 19.50
CA ARG A 104 0.26 -10.87 19.07
C ARG A 104 0.18 -11.48 17.67
N GLY A 105 -0.90 -12.19 17.40
CA GLY A 105 -1.15 -12.76 16.07
C GLY A 105 -1.27 -11.69 14.99
N TYR A 106 -2.01 -10.61 15.26
CA TYR A 106 -2.11 -9.47 14.36
C TYR A 106 -0.76 -8.81 14.08
N LEU A 107 0.02 -8.51 15.13
CA LEU A 107 1.36 -7.92 14.96
C LEU A 107 2.29 -8.86 14.19
N GLY A 108 2.24 -10.16 14.48
CA GLY A 108 2.99 -11.16 13.74
C GLY A 108 2.61 -11.24 12.27
N TYR A 109 1.32 -11.12 11.96
CA TYR A 109 0.81 -11.06 10.60
C TYR A 109 1.34 -9.82 9.85
N VAL A 110 1.27 -8.63 10.45
CA VAL A 110 1.78 -7.38 9.86
C VAL A 110 3.28 -7.50 9.55
N ASP A 111 4.07 -8.05 10.49
CA ASP A 111 5.50 -8.27 10.28
C ASP A 111 5.78 -9.29 9.16
N ALA A 112 5.02 -10.39 9.11
CA ALA A 112 5.15 -11.40 8.07
C ALA A 112 4.79 -10.84 6.68
N GLU A 113 3.78 -9.99 6.57
CA GLU A 113 3.41 -9.30 5.33
C GLU A 113 4.54 -8.37 4.87
N GLN A 114 5.13 -7.58 5.77
CA GLN A 114 6.27 -6.72 5.44
C GLN A 114 7.50 -7.53 4.99
N LYS A 115 7.77 -8.67 5.63
CA LYS A 115 8.84 -9.59 5.22
C LYS A 115 8.57 -10.16 3.82
N LEU A 116 7.32 -10.49 3.51
CA LEU A 116 6.92 -10.97 2.19
C LEU A 116 7.21 -9.92 1.11
N TYR A 117 6.81 -8.67 1.30
CA TYR A 117 7.14 -7.58 0.38
C TYR A 117 8.64 -7.43 0.18
N LYS A 118 9.42 -7.39 1.26
CA LYS A 118 10.89 -7.29 1.20
C LYS A 118 11.53 -8.47 0.46
N LYS A 119 11.01 -9.67 0.63
CA LYS A 119 11.46 -10.89 -0.07
C LYS A 119 11.25 -10.81 -1.58
N TYR A 120 10.11 -10.30 -2.01
CA TYR A 120 9.74 -10.26 -3.43
C TYR A 120 10.19 -9.00 -4.16
N HIS A 121 10.38 -7.87 -3.47
CA HIS A 121 10.77 -6.60 -4.06
C HIS A 121 11.96 -6.71 -5.03
N PRO A 122 13.12 -7.30 -4.68
CA PRO A 122 14.24 -7.40 -5.62
C PRO A 122 13.93 -8.27 -6.85
N ARG A 123 13.04 -9.25 -6.74
CA ARG A 123 12.59 -10.09 -7.86
C ARG A 123 11.68 -9.29 -8.80
N VAL A 124 10.79 -8.47 -8.24
CA VAL A 124 9.91 -7.56 -8.99
C VAL A 124 10.76 -6.51 -9.71
N VAL A 125 11.72 -5.87 -9.03
CA VAL A 125 12.66 -4.92 -9.66
C VAL A 125 13.39 -5.56 -10.85
N LYS A 126 13.88 -6.79 -10.69
CA LYS A 126 14.54 -7.52 -11.78
C LYS A 126 13.61 -7.79 -12.96
N ALA A 127 12.32 -8.00 -12.71
CA ALA A 127 11.35 -8.31 -13.75
C ALA A 127 10.86 -7.06 -14.52
N ILE A 128 10.56 -5.95 -13.81
CA ILE A 128 9.86 -4.79 -14.36
C ILE A 128 10.51 -3.43 -14.02
N GLY A 129 11.70 -3.42 -13.43
CA GLY A 129 12.44 -2.21 -13.05
C GLY A 129 11.88 -1.51 -11.80
N GLU A 130 12.61 -0.49 -11.30
CA GLU A 130 12.26 0.24 -10.07
C GLU A 130 10.90 0.95 -10.16
N VAL A 131 10.60 1.60 -11.29
CA VAL A 131 9.33 2.30 -11.49
C VAL A 131 8.15 1.32 -11.47
N GLY A 132 8.30 0.16 -12.13
CA GLY A 132 7.31 -0.91 -12.11
C GLY A 132 7.13 -1.49 -10.71
N ALA A 133 8.21 -1.70 -9.97
CA ALA A 133 8.18 -2.20 -8.59
C ALA A 133 7.49 -1.21 -7.63
N ALA A 134 7.73 0.09 -7.77
CA ALA A 134 7.03 1.11 -6.98
C ALA A 134 5.52 1.14 -7.30
N ARG A 135 5.14 1.01 -8.58
CA ARG A 135 3.73 0.88 -8.97
C ARG A 135 3.10 -0.39 -8.40
N PHE A 136 3.78 -1.53 -8.49
CA PHE A 136 3.32 -2.78 -7.91
C PHE A 136 3.03 -2.64 -6.41
N LEU A 137 3.97 -2.08 -5.64
CA LEU A 137 3.76 -1.84 -4.21
C LEU A 137 2.55 -0.93 -3.95
N SER A 138 2.38 0.13 -4.74
CA SER A 138 1.22 1.04 -4.62
C SER A 138 -0.11 0.33 -4.89
N VAL A 139 -0.17 -0.51 -5.92
CA VAL A 139 -1.37 -1.30 -6.27
C VAL A 139 -1.69 -2.29 -5.17
N GLU A 140 -0.71 -3.06 -4.69
CA GLU A 140 -0.89 -4.03 -3.61
C GLU A 140 -1.41 -3.36 -2.32
N ARG A 141 -0.87 -2.20 -1.94
CA ARG A 141 -1.35 -1.45 -0.77
C ARG A 141 -2.80 -0.98 -0.92
N ARG A 142 -3.22 -0.56 -2.12
CA ARG A 142 -4.63 -0.18 -2.39
C ARG A 142 -5.55 -1.39 -2.27
N ILE A 143 -5.17 -2.52 -2.87
CA ILE A 143 -5.93 -3.77 -2.75
C ILE A 143 -6.03 -4.19 -1.28
N ARG A 144 -4.94 -4.06 -0.53
CA ARG A 144 -4.92 -4.37 0.90
C ARG A 144 -5.88 -3.50 1.70
N ALA A 145 -5.86 -2.19 1.49
CA ALA A 145 -6.75 -1.27 2.18
C ALA A 145 -8.24 -1.60 1.97
N LEU A 146 -8.60 -2.07 0.76
CA LEU A 146 -9.96 -2.54 0.48
C LEU A 146 -10.30 -3.83 1.25
N GLN A 147 -9.36 -4.77 1.36
CA GLN A 147 -9.56 -6.01 2.09
C GLN A 147 -9.65 -5.78 3.60
N ASP A 148 -8.84 -4.88 4.14
CA ASP A 148 -8.89 -4.51 5.56
C ASP A 148 -10.23 -3.86 5.91
N TYR A 149 -10.76 -3.00 5.04
CA TYR A 149 -12.09 -2.41 5.22
C TYR A 149 -13.20 -3.48 5.30
N ASP A 150 -13.14 -4.52 4.46
CA ASP A 150 -14.13 -5.62 4.44
C ASP A 150 -14.10 -6.50 5.70
N LEU A 151 -12.98 -6.52 6.43
CA LEU A 151 -12.85 -7.33 7.65
C LEU A 151 -13.45 -6.66 8.90
N TRP A 152 -13.67 -5.34 8.87
CA TRP A 152 -14.08 -4.56 10.05
C TRP A 152 -15.51 -3.99 9.95
N ILE A 153 -16.24 -4.29 8.87
CA ILE A 153 -17.64 -3.94 8.67
C ILE A 153 -18.50 -5.19 8.59
#